data_96e4123446e13df882f974cdbe3f3465
#
_entry.id   96e4123446e13df882f974cdbe3f3465
#
_cell.length_a   1.000
_cell.length_b   1.000
_cell.length_c   1.000
_cell.angle_alpha   90.00
_cell.angle_beta   90.00
_cell.angle_gamma   90.00
#
_symmetry.space_group_name_H-M   'P 1'
#
loop_
_entity.id
_entity.type
_entity.pdbx_description
1 polymer ?
#
loop_
_entity_poly.entity_id
_entity_poly.type
_entity_poly.pdbx_seq_one_letter_code
_entity_poly.pdbx_strand_id
1 'polypeptide(L)'
;MEKRAMENWTDEQVQQLAETGLTYTQVVLAEKYMTLQKFLNRIKKYACCDYGGCSQSVYRIRHMASTYVDYLSMREDRGYDLTNTVYQFPRDLDEAHEKMVEEVNKEELDKHLKDVAARFPNIRHSYRKLRNKYYYEDDTYIIRPAKSAEEIVTEGRVLHHCVGGDNYLGKHNRGETYILFLRFKDTPNMQYVTVEIDSEVPNILQWYGAHDKKPDQENIQKWLNAYIRMLVTGTLRTADMPAMAIA
;
A
#
# COMPACT_ATOMS: atom_id res chain seq x y z
N MET A 1 -37.59 -10.65 4.05
CA MET A 1 -37.42 -9.46 3.18
C MET A 1 -36.98 -9.81 1.75
N GLU A 2 -36.29 -10.91 1.51
CA GLU A 2 -35.82 -11.33 0.18
C GLU A 2 -36.93 -11.68 -0.82
N LYS A 3 -38.06 -12.25 -0.36
CA LYS A 3 -39.15 -12.62 -1.26
C LYS A 3 -39.88 -11.45 -1.95
N ARG A 4 -39.99 -10.30 -1.32
CA ARG A 4 -40.74 -9.16 -1.88
C ARG A 4 -40.06 -8.44 -3.04
N ALA A 5 -38.77 -8.50 -3.16
CA ALA A 5 -38.05 -7.82 -4.23
C ALA A 5 -37.97 -8.67 -5.53
N MET A 6 -38.04 -10.01 -5.39
CA MET A 6 -38.11 -10.91 -6.55
C MET A 6 -39.50 -10.92 -7.24
N GLU A 7 -40.53 -10.41 -6.58
CA GLU A 7 -41.90 -10.39 -7.14
C GLU A 7 -42.08 -9.49 -8.37
N ASN A 8 -41.13 -8.57 -8.60
CA ASN A 8 -41.16 -7.64 -9.73
C ASN A 8 -40.26 -8.03 -10.91
N TRP A 9 -39.54 -9.15 -10.84
CA TRP A 9 -38.62 -9.58 -11.88
C TRP A 9 -39.30 -10.62 -12.79
N THR A 10 -39.07 -10.51 -14.09
CA THR A 10 -39.52 -11.51 -15.03
C THR A 10 -38.67 -12.78 -14.96
N ASP A 11 -39.21 -13.94 -15.38
CA ASP A 11 -38.43 -15.18 -15.42
C ASP A 11 -37.16 -15.06 -16.25
N GLU A 12 -37.21 -14.29 -17.36
CA GLU A 12 -36.04 -14.01 -18.18
C GLU A 12 -34.97 -13.19 -17.41
N GLN A 13 -35.37 -12.19 -16.62
CA GLN A 13 -34.47 -11.43 -15.78
C GLN A 13 -33.84 -12.30 -14.68
N VAL A 14 -34.61 -13.17 -14.05
CA VAL A 14 -34.11 -14.11 -13.04
C VAL A 14 -33.08 -15.06 -13.65
N GLN A 15 -33.33 -15.59 -14.86
CA GLN A 15 -32.38 -16.44 -15.57
C GLN A 15 -31.08 -15.67 -15.90
N GLN A 16 -31.20 -14.46 -16.43
CA GLN A 16 -30.04 -13.61 -16.74
C GLN A 16 -29.22 -13.26 -15.49
N LEU A 17 -29.87 -12.99 -14.35
CA LEU A 17 -29.19 -12.78 -13.07
C LEU A 17 -28.44 -14.03 -12.60
N ALA A 18 -29.03 -15.21 -12.76
CA ALA A 18 -28.37 -16.47 -12.40
C ALA A 18 -27.07 -16.68 -13.20
N GLU A 19 -27.00 -16.23 -14.45
CA GLU A 19 -25.79 -16.26 -15.28
C GLU A 19 -24.71 -15.33 -14.73
N THR A 20 -25.08 -14.18 -14.12
CA THR A 20 -24.13 -13.23 -13.55
C THR A 20 -23.46 -13.72 -12.28
N GLY A 21 -24.08 -14.63 -11.54
CA GLY A 21 -23.62 -15.11 -10.23
C GLY A 21 -23.72 -14.08 -9.11
N LEU A 22 -24.35 -12.91 -9.34
CA LEU A 22 -24.53 -11.88 -8.33
C LEU A 22 -25.57 -12.30 -7.27
N THR A 23 -25.32 -11.90 -6.04
CA THR A 23 -26.29 -12.00 -4.95
C THR A 23 -27.34 -10.90 -5.06
N TYR A 24 -28.49 -11.12 -4.42
CA TYR A 24 -29.55 -10.11 -4.35
C TYR A 24 -29.03 -8.76 -3.81
N THR A 25 -28.23 -8.79 -2.75
CA THR A 25 -27.67 -7.57 -2.14
C THR A 25 -26.81 -6.76 -3.12
N GLN A 26 -26.04 -7.43 -3.97
CA GLN A 26 -25.24 -6.77 -5.00
C GLN A 26 -26.11 -6.13 -6.10
N VAL A 27 -27.22 -6.76 -6.45
CA VAL A 27 -28.15 -6.22 -7.45
C VAL A 27 -28.91 -4.99 -6.93
N VAL A 28 -29.28 -4.98 -5.64
CA VAL A 28 -29.99 -3.85 -5.02
C VAL A 28 -29.20 -2.54 -5.13
N LEU A 29 -27.88 -2.57 -5.05
CA LEU A 29 -27.05 -1.39 -5.27
C LEU A 29 -27.27 -0.79 -6.66
N ALA A 30 -27.25 -1.62 -7.70
CA ALA A 30 -27.44 -1.16 -9.06
C ALA A 30 -28.87 -0.63 -9.30
N GLU A 31 -29.88 -1.27 -8.68
CA GLU A 31 -31.30 -0.88 -8.80
C GLU A 31 -31.61 0.47 -8.14
N LYS A 32 -30.76 0.99 -7.25
CA LYS A 32 -30.86 2.38 -6.77
C LYS A 32 -30.71 3.41 -7.89
N TYR A 33 -29.94 3.10 -8.93
CA TYR A 33 -29.50 4.05 -9.96
C TYR A 33 -29.97 3.72 -11.35
N MET A 34 -30.40 2.47 -11.61
CA MET A 34 -30.85 2.04 -12.93
C MET A 34 -31.82 0.88 -12.83
N THR A 35 -32.63 0.66 -13.88
CA THR A 35 -33.47 -0.52 -13.97
C THR A 35 -32.63 -1.81 -14.10
N LEU A 36 -33.14 -2.93 -13.58
CA LEU A 36 -32.49 -4.23 -13.70
C LEU A 36 -32.13 -4.56 -15.17
N GLN A 37 -33.06 -4.30 -16.11
CA GLN A 37 -32.81 -4.57 -17.52
C GLN A 37 -31.63 -3.76 -18.08
N LYS A 38 -31.53 -2.49 -17.69
CA LYS A 38 -30.42 -1.60 -18.10
C LYS A 38 -29.08 -2.11 -17.51
N PHE A 39 -29.10 -2.56 -16.28
CA PHE A 39 -27.95 -3.17 -15.62
C PHE A 39 -27.47 -4.44 -16.32
N LEU A 40 -28.37 -5.39 -16.57
CA LEU A 40 -28.06 -6.64 -17.28
C LEU A 40 -27.52 -6.40 -18.69
N ASN A 41 -28.15 -5.48 -19.44
CA ASN A 41 -27.69 -5.10 -20.78
C ASN A 41 -26.26 -4.50 -20.72
N ARG A 42 -25.94 -3.74 -19.67
CA ARG A 42 -24.62 -3.15 -19.52
C ARG A 42 -23.56 -4.22 -19.22
N ILE A 43 -23.85 -5.17 -18.33
CA ILE A 43 -22.95 -6.31 -18.06
C ILE A 43 -22.65 -7.09 -19.36
N LYS A 44 -23.69 -7.40 -20.13
CA LYS A 44 -23.52 -8.07 -21.42
C LYS A 44 -22.63 -7.29 -22.38
N LYS A 45 -22.79 -5.97 -22.41
CA LYS A 45 -21.94 -5.10 -23.24
C LYS A 45 -20.48 -5.14 -22.81
N TYR A 46 -20.18 -5.08 -21.51
CA TYR A 46 -18.82 -5.17 -20.99
C TYR A 46 -18.22 -6.58 -21.19
N ALA A 47 -19.04 -7.62 -21.14
CA ALA A 47 -18.57 -8.97 -21.39
C ALA A 47 -18.32 -9.27 -22.87
N CYS A 48 -18.79 -8.43 -23.79
CA CYS A 48 -18.59 -8.58 -25.21
C CYS A 48 -17.22 -8.03 -25.62
N CYS A 49 -16.37 -8.87 -26.22
CA CYS A 49 -15.10 -8.42 -26.78
C CYS A 49 -15.35 -7.68 -28.10
N ASP A 50 -14.59 -6.61 -28.36
CA ASP A 50 -14.63 -5.84 -29.62
C ASP A 50 -14.18 -6.65 -30.88
N TYR A 51 -13.68 -7.87 -30.68
CA TYR A 51 -13.27 -8.77 -31.76
C TYR A 51 -14.40 -9.77 -32.06
N GLY A 52 -15.08 -9.53 -33.18
CA GLY A 52 -16.22 -10.30 -33.67
C GLY A 52 -16.03 -11.80 -33.59
N GLY A 53 -16.89 -12.48 -32.82
CA GLY A 53 -16.91 -13.93 -32.65
C GLY A 53 -16.80 -14.45 -31.24
N CYS A 54 -16.74 -13.60 -30.23
CA CYS A 54 -16.67 -14.01 -28.84
C CYS A 54 -18.02 -14.57 -28.35
N SER A 55 -18.12 -15.89 -28.14
CA SER A 55 -19.19 -16.44 -27.32
C SER A 55 -19.07 -15.84 -25.93
N GLN A 56 -20.14 -15.19 -25.42
CA GLN A 56 -20.20 -14.67 -24.06
C GLN A 56 -20.09 -15.86 -23.09
N SER A 57 -18.88 -16.19 -22.66
CA SER A 57 -18.72 -17.25 -21.67
C SER A 57 -19.35 -16.81 -20.35
N VAL A 58 -20.05 -17.69 -19.67
CA VAL A 58 -20.62 -17.44 -18.34
C VAL A 58 -19.55 -16.91 -17.37
N TYR A 59 -18.32 -17.38 -17.51
CA TYR A 59 -17.18 -16.90 -16.73
C TYR A 59 -16.94 -15.39 -16.92
N ARG A 60 -16.94 -14.90 -18.18
CA ARG A 60 -16.72 -13.48 -18.47
C ARG A 60 -17.90 -12.62 -18.02
N ILE A 61 -19.14 -13.09 -18.17
CA ILE A 61 -20.33 -12.42 -17.65
C ILE A 61 -20.21 -12.25 -16.12
N ARG A 62 -19.86 -13.30 -15.41
CA ARG A 62 -19.69 -13.27 -13.95
C ARG A 62 -18.57 -12.30 -13.52
N HIS A 63 -17.44 -12.35 -14.21
CA HIS A 63 -16.33 -11.43 -13.94
C HIS A 63 -16.76 -9.97 -14.14
N MET A 64 -17.32 -9.62 -15.28
CA MET A 64 -17.77 -8.24 -15.55
C MET A 64 -18.88 -7.80 -14.61
N ALA A 65 -19.79 -8.70 -14.23
CA ALA A 65 -20.85 -8.40 -13.26
C ALA A 65 -20.27 -8.04 -11.87
N SER A 66 -19.34 -8.84 -11.37
CA SER A 66 -18.65 -8.56 -10.10
C SER A 66 -17.87 -7.24 -10.16
N THR A 67 -17.03 -7.07 -11.18
CA THR A 67 -16.24 -5.86 -11.39
C THR A 67 -17.13 -4.61 -11.46
N TYR A 68 -18.29 -4.71 -12.13
CA TYR A 68 -19.19 -3.57 -12.26
C TYR A 68 -19.86 -3.20 -10.94
N VAL A 69 -20.28 -4.18 -10.15
CA VAL A 69 -20.86 -3.92 -8.82
C VAL A 69 -19.81 -3.32 -7.89
N ASP A 70 -18.60 -3.86 -7.86
CA ASP A 70 -17.52 -3.32 -7.05
C ASP A 70 -17.17 -1.87 -7.45
N TYR A 71 -17.12 -1.60 -8.74
CA TYR A 71 -16.93 -0.22 -9.25
C TYR A 71 -18.03 0.73 -8.78
N LEU A 72 -19.30 0.34 -8.88
CA LEU A 72 -20.43 1.17 -8.43
C LEU A 72 -20.39 1.38 -6.91
N SER A 73 -20.07 0.34 -6.14
CA SER A 73 -19.94 0.44 -4.67
C SER A 73 -18.84 1.42 -4.28
N MET A 74 -17.64 1.29 -4.85
CA MET A 74 -16.54 2.21 -4.58
C MET A 74 -16.87 3.66 -4.94
N ARG A 75 -17.62 3.88 -6.02
CA ARG A 75 -18.09 5.21 -6.42
C ARG A 75 -19.13 5.76 -5.42
N GLU A 76 -20.10 4.94 -4.99
CA GLU A 76 -21.10 5.33 -3.98
C GLU A 76 -20.44 5.72 -2.66
N ASP A 77 -19.53 4.89 -2.17
CA ASP A 77 -18.81 5.11 -0.90
C ASP A 77 -18.00 6.42 -0.90
N ARG A 78 -17.58 6.88 -2.07
CA ARG A 78 -16.88 8.16 -2.27
C ARG A 78 -17.78 9.34 -2.56
N GLY A 79 -19.09 9.13 -2.57
CA GLY A 79 -20.07 10.19 -2.80
C GLY A 79 -20.13 10.67 -4.26
N TYR A 80 -19.66 9.87 -5.21
CA TYR A 80 -19.88 10.19 -6.62
C TYR A 80 -21.38 10.11 -6.97
N ASP A 81 -21.84 11.06 -7.76
CA ASP A 81 -23.22 11.07 -8.26
C ASP A 81 -23.41 9.99 -9.33
N LEU A 82 -23.93 8.83 -8.93
CA LEU A 82 -24.23 7.71 -9.83
C LEU A 82 -25.49 7.90 -10.68
N THR A 83 -26.18 9.04 -10.58
CA THR A 83 -27.18 9.44 -11.58
C THR A 83 -26.50 10.02 -12.84
N ASN A 84 -25.26 10.48 -12.70
CA ASN A 84 -24.46 10.93 -13.83
C ASN A 84 -23.96 9.72 -14.64
N THR A 85 -24.36 9.70 -15.92
CA THR A 85 -24.06 8.59 -16.85
C THR A 85 -22.57 8.35 -17.08
N VAL A 86 -21.72 9.37 -16.91
CA VAL A 86 -20.25 9.24 -17.04
C VAL A 86 -19.68 8.35 -15.93
N TYR A 87 -20.15 8.54 -14.71
CA TYR A 87 -19.75 7.73 -13.56
C TYR A 87 -20.47 6.38 -13.50
N GLN A 88 -21.73 6.35 -13.97
CA GLN A 88 -22.53 5.15 -14.00
C GLN A 88 -22.05 4.14 -15.06
N PHE A 89 -21.61 4.63 -16.24
CA PHE A 89 -21.31 3.82 -17.41
C PHE A 89 -19.92 4.16 -17.98
N PRO A 90 -18.83 3.76 -17.32
CA PRO A 90 -17.50 3.98 -17.88
C PRO A 90 -17.38 3.32 -19.27
N ARG A 91 -16.56 3.90 -20.14
CA ARG A 91 -16.30 3.36 -21.47
C ARG A 91 -15.56 2.03 -21.38
N ASP A 92 -14.51 2.01 -20.56
CA ASP A 92 -13.73 0.83 -20.21
C ASP A 92 -13.93 0.57 -18.71
N LEU A 93 -14.55 -0.57 -18.40
CA LEU A 93 -14.87 -0.92 -17.00
C LEU A 93 -13.63 -1.37 -16.25
N ASP A 94 -12.75 -2.16 -16.89
CA ASP A 94 -11.56 -2.69 -16.24
C ASP A 94 -10.62 -1.53 -15.86
N GLU A 95 -10.35 -0.60 -16.77
CA GLU A 95 -9.55 0.60 -16.50
C GLU A 95 -10.18 1.49 -15.41
N ALA A 96 -11.49 1.70 -15.47
CA ALA A 96 -12.18 2.54 -14.49
C ALA A 96 -12.20 1.91 -13.10
N HIS A 97 -12.37 0.60 -13.01
CA HIS A 97 -12.31 -0.15 -11.76
C HIS A 97 -10.89 -0.12 -11.17
N GLU A 98 -9.86 -0.38 -11.97
CA GLU A 98 -8.45 -0.35 -11.53
C GLU A 98 -8.08 1.02 -10.95
N LYS A 99 -8.45 2.13 -11.61
CA LYS A 99 -8.27 3.49 -11.06
C LYS A 99 -8.97 3.70 -9.73
N MET A 100 -10.19 3.17 -9.58
CA MET A 100 -10.90 3.27 -8.30
C MET A 100 -10.20 2.48 -7.19
N VAL A 101 -9.71 1.28 -7.49
CA VAL A 101 -8.94 0.46 -6.55
C VAL A 101 -7.65 1.19 -6.13
N GLU A 102 -6.94 1.82 -7.07
CA GLU A 102 -5.73 2.61 -6.76
C GLU A 102 -6.05 3.80 -5.84
N GLU A 103 -7.14 4.53 -6.10
CA GLU A 103 -7.59 5.64 -5.26
C GLU A 103 -7.93 5.17 -3.84
N VAL A 104 -8.66 4.04 -3.70
CA VAL A 104 -8.99 3.42 -2.40
C VAL A 104 -7.72 3.08 -1.63
N ASN A 105 -6.82 2.34 -2.26
CA ASN A 105 -5.59 1.88 -1.63
C ASN A 105 -4.70 3.06 -1.18
N LYS A 106 -4.67 4.13 -1.97
CA LYS A 106 -3.92 5.35 -1.63
C LYS A 106 -4.50 6.05 -0.40
N GLU A 107 -5.82 6.22 -0.35
CA GLU A 107 -6.50 6.86 0.80
C GLU A 107 -6.35 6.05 2.08
N GLU A 108 -6.49 4.72 2.00
CA GLU A 108 -6.29 3.83 3.14
C GLU A 108 -4.84 3.91 3.65
N LEU A 109 -3.86 3.95 2.72
CA LEU A 109 -2.48 4.13 3.08
C LEU A 109 -2.25 5.47 3.77
N ASP A 110 -2.74 6.58 3.20
CA ASP A 110 -2.58 7.92 3.77
C ASP A 110 -3.23 8.02 5.16
N LYS A 111 -4.38 7.38 5.35
CA LYS A 111 -5.04 7.28 6.66
C LYS A 111 -4.19 6.50 7.66
N HIS A 112 -3.68 5.34 7.24
CA HIS A 112 -2.80 4.52 8.06
C HIS A 112 -1.51 5.26 8.45
N LEU A 113 -0.86 5.94 7.49
CA LEU A 113 0.35 6.73 7.76
C LEU A 113 0.10 7.86 8.77
N LYS A 114 -1.05 8.55 8.67
CA LYS A 114 -1.45 9.56 9.66
C LYS A 114 -1.67 8.98 11.06
N ASP A 115 -2.31 7.80 11.14
CA ASP A 115 -2.54 7.09 12.41
C ASP A 115 -1.21 6.70 13.07
N VAL A 116 -0.29 6.08 12.35
CA VAL A 116 1.00 5.69 12.92
C VAL A 116 1.86 6.89 13.32
N ALA A 117 1.79 8.00 12.56
CA ALA A 117 2.46 9.24 12.95
C ALA A 117 1.96 9.79 14.29
N ALA A 118 0.64 9.74 14.51
CA ALA A 118 0.02 10.19 15.76
C ALA A 118 0.34 9.25 16.94
N ARG A 119 0.38 7.93 16.72
CA ARG A 119 0.66 6.93 17.75
C ARG A 119 2.13 6.86 18.15
N PHE A 120 3.06 7.18 17.24
CA PHE A 120 4.51 7.05 17.45
C PHE A 120 5.29 8.36 17.21
N PRO A 121 4.93 9.46 17.90
CA PRO A 121 5.48 10.81 17.62
C PRO A 121 6.96 10.96 17.97
N ASN A 122 7.46 10.16 18.94
CA ASN A 122 8.86 10.29 19.39
C ASN A 122 9.87 9.86 18.33
N ILE A 123 9.48 9.04 17.35
CA ILE A 123 10.34 8.66 16.22
C ILE A 123 10.79 9.94 15.48
N ARG A 124 9.84 10.81 15.15
CA ARG A 124 10.14 12.10 14.48
C ARG A 124 10.88 13.05 15.41
N HIS A 125 10.47 13.17 16.66
CA HIS A 125 11.09 14.08 17.63
C HIS A 125 12.55 13.71 17.93
N SER A 126 12.89 12.42 18.00
CA SER A 126 14.24 11.94 18.27
C SER A 126 15.16 11.95 17.04
N TYR A 127 14.62 12.07 15.82
CA TYR A 127 15.38 11.92 14.59
C TYR A 127 16.67 12.72 14.54
N ARG A 128 16.61 14.02 14.88
CA ARG A 128 17.80 14.89 14.83
C ARG A 128 18.92 14.41 15.75
N LYS A 129 18.58 13.98 16.97
CA LYS A 129 19.52 13.39 17.93
C LYS A 129 20.10 12.08 17.41
N LEU A 130 19.24 11.21 16.91
CA LEU A 130 19.65 9.91 16.36
C LEU A 130 20.51 10.08 15.12
N ARG A 131 20.16 11.02 14.23
CA ARG A 131 20.96 11.30 13.04
C ARG A 131 22.38 11.74 13.42
N ASN A 132 22.53 12.60 14.38
CA ASN A 132 23.86 13.03 14.84
C ASN A 132 24.69 11.87 15.43
N LYS A 133 24.05 10.86 15.98
CA LYS A 133 24.72 9.69 16.57
C LYS A 133 25.00 8.58 15.56
N TYR A 134 24.07 8.33 14.64
CA TYR A 134 24.06 7.12 13.81
C TYR A 134 24.22 7.35 12.31
N TYR A 135 24.28 8.60 11.85
CA TYR A 135 24.51 8.87 10.44
C TYR A 135 25.97 8.60 10.09
N TYR A 136 26.17 7.87 9.00
CA TYR A 136 27.48 7.67 8.41
C TYR A 136 27.35 7.47 6.91
N GLU A 137 28.33 7.93 6.15
CA GLU A 137 28.45 7.64 4.72
C GLU A 137 29.92 7.42 4.34
N ASP A 138 30.11 6.53 3.38
CA ASP A 138 31.38 6.35 2.67
C ASP A 138 31.20 6.55 1.16
N ASP A 139 32.07 5.99 0.34
CA ASP A 139 31.98 6.12 -1.10
C ASP A 139 30.84 5.28 -1.70
N THR A 140 30.36 4.27 -1.00
CA THR A 140 29.38 3.29 -1.52
C THR A 140 28.02 3.41 -0.85
N TYR A 141 28.01 3.56 0.48
CA TYR A 141 26.79 3.45 1.29
C TYR A 141 26.56 4.68 2.15
N ILE A 142 25.26 4.88 2.42
CA ILE A 142 24.77 5.79 3.48
C ILE A 142 23.97 4.96 4.46
N ILE A 143 24.23 5.11 5.78
CA ILE A 143 23.36 4.61 6.83
C ILE A 143 22.81 5.77 7.64
N ARG A 144 21.51 5.73 7.91
CA ARG A 144 20.82 6.77 8.68
C ARG A 144 19.64 6.21 9.46
N PRO A 145 19.24 6.81 10.59
CA PRO A 145 18.01 6.46 11.27
C PRO A 145 16.77 6.81 10.42
N ALA A 146 15.68 6.11 10.69
CA ALA A 146 14.37 6.45 10.16
C ALA A 146 13.94 7.84 10.63
N LYS A 147 13.36 8.65 9.75
CA LYS A 147 12.93 10.02 10.04
C LYS A 147 11.61 10.09 10.78
N SER A 148 10.74 9.10 10.54
CA SER A 148 9.40 9.09 11.08
C SER A 148 8.79 7.68 11.04
N ALA A 149 7.65 7.48 11.71
CA ALA A 149 6.91 6.22 11.70
C ALA A 149 6.41 5.87 10.30
N GLU A 150 5.95 6.87 9.55
CA GLU A 150 5.48 6.72 8.17
C GLU A 150 6.60 6.20 7.25
N GLU A 151 7.83 6.66 7.46
CA GLU A 151 8.99 6.19 6.67
C GLU A 151 9.29 4.71 6.97
N ILE A 152 9.16 4.27 8.23
CA ILE A 152 9.35 2.86 8.61
C ILE A 152 8.25 1.97 8.00
N VAL A 153 6.99 2.43 8.02
CA VAL A 153 5.88 1.71 7.36
C VAL A 153 6.11 1.59 5.86
N THR A 154 6.50 2.68 5.22
CA THR A 154 6.82 2.70 3.79
C THR A 154 7.97 1.76 3.45
N GLU A 155 9.02 1.72 4.28
CA GLU A 155 10.14 0.79 4.14
C GLU A 155 9.67 -0.66 4.16
N GLY A 156 8.86 -1.04 5.16
CA GLY A 156 8.32 -2.39 5.28
C GLY A 156 7.47 -2.80 4.09
N ARG A 157 6.66 -1.87 3.56
CA ARG A 157 5.83 -2.13 2.37
C ARG A 157 6.68 -2.35 1.11
N VAL A 158 7.65 -1.48 0.85
CA VAL A 158 8.48 -1.56 -0.36
C VAL A 158 9.39 -2.77 -0.33
N LEU A 159 9.97 -3.10 0.81
CA LEU A 159 10.84 -4.25 0.97
C LEU A 159 10.10 -5.56 1.31
N HIS A 160 8.77 -5.51 1.45
CA HIS A 160 7.94 -6.68 1.78
C HIS A 160 8.41 -7.41 3.04
N HIS A 161 8.65 -6.65 4.14
CA HIS A 161 8.98 -7.21 5.45
C HIS A 161 8.26 -6.48 6.60
N CYS A 162 8.29 -7.05 7.80
CA CYS A 162 7.41 -6.67 8.90
C CYS A 162 7.86 -5.42 9.71
N VAL A 163 8.90 -4.69 9.31
CA VAL A 163 9.43 -3.55 10.10
C VAL A 163 8.41 -2.44 10.34
N GLY A 164 7.41 -2.28 9.47
CA GLY A 164 6.33 -1.31 9.62
C GLY A 164 5.28 -1.68 10.68
N GLY A 165 5.39 -2.84 11.32
CA GLY A 165 4.46 -3.29 12.34
C GLY A 165 4.65 -2.59 13.70
N ASP A 166 3.57 -2.55 14.48
CA ASP A 166 3.50 -1.85 15.78
C ASP A 166 4.61 -2.24 16.77
N ASN A 167 5.12 -3.47 16.71
CA ASN A 167 6.20 -3.93 17.58
C ASN A 167 7.49 -3.13 17.33
N TYR A 168 7.91 -2.98 16.08
CA TYR A 168 9.11 -2.22 15.71
C TYR A 168 8.93 -0.72 15.93
N LEU A 169 7.78 -0.20 15.51
CA LEU A 169 7.43 1.22 15.73
C LEU A 169 7.41 1.55 17.22
N GLY A 170 6.81 0.68 18.04
CA GLY A 170 6.73 0.84 19.50
C GLY A 170 8.11 0.84 20.16
N LYS A 171 8.98 -0.10 19.82
CA LYS A 171 10.35 -0.18 20.35
C LYS A 171 11.16 1.07 19.97
N HIS A 172 11.11 1.48 18.71
CA HIS A 172 11.79 2.71 18.26
C HIS A 172 11.25 3.95 18.96
N ASN A 173 9.92 4.07 19.09
CA ASN A 173 9.28 5.20 19.74
C ASN A 173 9.64 5.33 21.24
N ARG A 174 9.82 4.19 21.93
CA ARG A 174 10.27 4.15 23.34
C ARG A 174 11.79 4.23 23.51
N GLY A 175 12.55 4.14 22.41
CA GLY A 175 14.01 4.19 22.43
C GLY A 175 14.65 2.89 22.91
N GLU A 176 13.98 1.75 22.78
CA GLU A 176 14.50 0.41 23.10
C GLU A 176 15.43 -0.10 22.00
N THR A 177 15.00 0.04 20.76
CA THR A 177 15.81 -0.22 19.56
C THR A 177 15.62 0.89 18.54
N TYR A 178 16.53 1.01 17.59
CA TYR A 178 16.40 1.98 16.50
C TYR A 178 16.46 1.32 15.15
N ILE A 179 15.59 1.74 14.26
CA ILE A 179 15.58 1.34 12.85
C ILE A 179 16.43 2.32 12.05
N LEU A 180 17.44 1.78 11.39
CA LEU A 180 18.31 2.49 10.47
C LEU A 180 18.11 1.97 9.05
N PHE A 181 18.34 2.80 8.06
CA PHE A 181 18.28 2.44 6.65
C PHE A 181 19.66 2.54 6.03
N LEU A 182 20.11 1.43 5.46
CA LEU A 182 21.31 1.39 4.62
C LEU A 182 20.87 1.57 3.16
N ARG A 183 21.51 2.48 2.46
CA ARG A 183 21.23 2.85 1.07
C ARG A 183 22.53 2.92 0.28
N PHE A 184 22.44 2.72 -1.02
CA PHE A 184 23.53 3.13 -1.90
C PHE A 184 23.61 4.65 -1.95
N LYS A 185 24.84 5.20 -1.94
CA LYS A 185 25.07 6.64 -1.97
C LYS A 185 24.54 7.28 -3.26
N ASP A 186 24.64 6.59 -4.38
CA ASP A 186 24.15 7.07 -5.68
C ASP A 186 22.61 7.06 -5.79
N THR A 187 21.92 6.26 -4.95
CA THR A 187 20.46 6.13 -4.94
C THR A 187 19.90 6.21 -3.51
N PRO A 188 20.12 7.31 -2.78
CA PRO A 188 19.84 7.40 -1.34
C PRO A 188 18.35 7.32 -1.00
N ASN A 189 17.49 7.51 -1.98
CA ASN A 189 16.02 7.43 -1.83
C ASN A 189 15.45 6.05 -2.14
N MET A 190 16.25 5.14 -2.71
CA MET A 190 15.82 3.77 -2.98
C MET A 190 16.04 2.87 -1.76
N GLN A 191 15.02 2.11 -1.41
CA GLN A 191 15.10 1.15 -0.32
C GLN A 191 16.07 0.02 -0.68
N TYR A 192 16.92 -0.35 0.28
CA TYR A 192 17.89 -1.42 0.07
C TYR A 192 17.97 -2.39 1.24
N VAL A 193 18.39 -1.91 2.41
CA VAL A 193 18.48 -2.74 3.63
C VAL A 193 17.99 -1.95 4.84
N THR A 194 17.20 -2.63 5.67
CA THR A 194 16.77 -2.15 6.98
C THR A 194 17.61 -2.82 8.06
N VAL A 195 18.08 -2.05 9.02
CA VAL A 195 18.93 -2.49 10.13
C VAL A 195 18.26 -2.13 11.44
N GLU A 196 18.07 -3.09 12.34
CA GLU A 196 17.68 -2.85 13.72
C GLU A 196 18.91 -2.87 14.62
N ILE A 197 19.07 -1.82 15.43
CA ILE A 197 20.21 -1.67 16.35
C ILE A 197 19.71 -1.51 17.79
N ASP A 198 20.42 -2.09 18.74
CA ASP A 198 20.21 -1.86 20.16
C ASP A 198 20.53 -0.40 20.53
N SER A 199 19.72 0.20 21.41
CA SER A 199 19.87 1.61 21.79
C SER A 199 20.92 1.86 22.85
N GLU A 200 21.13 0.89 23.75
CA GLU A 200 22.04 1.00 24.91
C GLU A 200 23.46 0.60 24.52
N VAL A 201 23.59 -0.57 23.93
CA VAL A 201 24.88 -1.08 23.46
C VAL A 201 24.85 -1.14 21.93
N PRO A 202 25.66 -0.32 21.23
CA PRO A 202 25.69 -0.35 19.77
C PRO A 202 25.99 -1.75 19.25
N ASN A 203 24.93 -2.46 18.90
CA ASN A 203 24.97 -3.81 18.33
C ASN A 203 23.84 -3.99 17.35
N ILE A 204 24.09 -4.66 16.22
CA ILE A 204 23.07 -4.98 15.25
C ILE A 204 22.29 -6.18 15.75
N LEU A 205 21.00 -6.01 15.96
CA LEU A 205 20.10 -7.09 16.34
C LEU A 205 19.73 -7.93 15.12
N GLN A 206 19.41 -7.26 14.02
CA GLN A 206 19.09 -7.90 12.75
C GLN A 206 19.20 -6.90 11.58
N TRP A 207 19.29 -7.43 10.37
CA TRP A 207 19.21 -6.65 9.15
C TRP A 207 18.68 -7.49 7.98
N TYR A 208 17.87 -6.87 7.12
CA TYR A 208 17.26 -7.52 5.96
C TYR A 208 17.01 -6.52 4.83
N GLY A 209 17.09 -7.01 3.60
CA GLY A 209 16.59 -6.35 2.40
C GLY A 209 15.22 -6.89 2.00
N ALA A 210 14.90 -6.79 0.72
CA ALA A 210 13.61 -7.23 0.19
C ALA A 210 13.29 -8.69 0.49
N HIS A 211 12.03 -8.95 0.89
CA HIS A 211 11.50 -10.29 1.22
C HIS A 211 12.31 -11.02 2.30
N ASP A 212 12.76 -10.28 3.32
CA ASP A 212 13.59 -10.79 4.44
C ASP A 212 14.90 -11.47 3.98
N LYS A 213 15.38 -11.18 2.77
CA LYS A 213 16.64 -11.69 2.26
C LYS A 213 17.80 -10.80 2.71
N LYS A 214 19.00 -11.40 2.74
CA LYS A 214 20.26 -10.68 2.98
C LYS A 214 21.01 -10.49 1.66
N PRO A 215 20.80 -9.36 0.95
CA PRO A 215 21.53 -9.11 -0.29
C PRO A 215 23.02 -8.94 0.05
N ASP A 216 23.90 -9.43 -0.84
CA ASP A 216 25.36 -9.31 -0.70
C ASP A 216 25.85 -9.51 0.75
N GLN A 217 25.39 -10.61 1.36
CA GLN A 217 25.44 -10.83 2.80
C GLN A 217 26.85 -10.65 3.38
N GLU A 218 27.87 -11.15 2.69
CA GLU A 218 29.25 -11.09 3.18
C GLU A 218 29.77 -9.64 3.25
N ASN A 219 29.61 -8.87 2.19
CA ASN A 219 30.11 -7.50 2.13
C ASN A 219 29.33 -6.57 3.04
N ILE A 220 27.98 -6.69 3.05
CA ILE A 220 27.15 -5.88 3.96
C ILE A 220 27.45 -6.21 5.41
N GLN A 221 27.59 -7.48 5.77
CA GLN A 221 27.94 -7.85 7.15
C GLN A 221 29.31 -7.31 7.56
N LYS A 222 30.32 -7.36 6.69
CA LYS A 222 31.64 -6.76 6.94
C LYS A 222 31.53 -5.24 7.14
N TRP A 223 30.76 -4.58 6.27
CA TRP A 223 30.54 -3.15 6.34
C TRP A 223 29.84 -2.73 7.65
N LEU A 224 28.74 -3.42 7.99
CA LEU A 224 28.00 -3.17 9.23
C LEU A 224 28.84 -3.44 10.48
N ASN A 225 29.69 -4.47 10.48
CA ASN A 225 30.63 -4.71 11.59
C ASN A 225 31.67 -3.60 11.74
N ALA A 226 32.17 -3.03 10.63
CA ALA A 226 33.05 -1.89 10.67
C ALA A 226 32.34 -0.63 11.19
N TYR A 227 31.12 -0.39 10.72
CA TYR A 227 30.25 0.70 11.20
C TYR A 227 30.01 0.63 12.72
N ILE A 228 29.67 -0.54 13.26
CA ILE A 228 29.49 -0.73 14.71
C ILE A 228 30.78 -0.44 15.49
N ARG A 229 31.94 -0.89 14.98
CA ARG A 229 33.22 -0.57 15.62
C ARG A 229 33.46 0.93 15.69
N MET A 230 33.17 1.67 14.63
CA MET A 230 33.29 3.13 14.61
C MET A 230 32.34 3.80 15.60
N LEU A 231 31.11 3.29 15.75
CA LEU A 231 30.16 3.76 16.75
C LEU A 231 30.69 3.57 18.18
N VAL A 232 31.20 2.38 18.49
CA VAL A 232 31.70 2.02 19.83
C VAL A 232 32.96 2.80 20.19
N THR A 233 33.86 3.01 19.23
CA THR A 233 35.14 3.74 19.46
C THR A 233 34.97 5.26 19.37
N GLY A 234 33.79 5.77 19.02
CA GLY A 234 33.57 7.20 18.84
C GLY A 234 34.34 7.81 17.66
N THR A 235 34.82 6.98 16.74
CA THR A 235 35.56 7.40 15.55
C THR A 235 34.68 7.74 14.35
N LEU A 236 33.35 7.62 14.50
CA LEU A 236 32.38 8.15 13.53
C LEU A 236 32.55 9.67 13.49
N ARG A 237 33.39 10.15 12.57
CA ARG A 237 33.38 11.56 12.22
C ARG A 237 32.11 11.80 11.40
N THR A 238 31.20 12.61 11.92
CA THR A 238 30.20 13.27 11.10
C THR A 238 30.96 14.11 10.10
N ALA A 239 31.06 13.62 8.85
CA ALA A 239 31.54 14.46 7.77
C ALA A 239 30.72 15.75 7.79
N ASP A 240 31.37 16.89 7.59
CA ASP A 240 30.80 18.23 7.69
C ASP A 240 29.40 18.29 7.11
N MET A 241 28.41 18.39 8.00
CA MET A 241 27.01 18.42 7.58
C MET A 241 26.75 19.72 6.83
N PRO A 242 26.38 19.73 5.55
CA PRO A 242 25.88 20.95 4.93
C PRO A 242 24.66 21.42 5.73
N ALA A 243 24.68 22.69 6.14
CA ALA A 243 23.57 23.32 6.83
C ALA A 243 22.28 23.10 5.99
N MET A 244 21.30 22.37 6.54
CA MET A 244 20.02 22.23 5.86
C MET A 244 19.36 23.60 5.81
N ALA A 245 19.12 24.07 4.57
CA ALA A 245 18.20 25.17 4.34
C ALA A 245 16.81 24.73 4.86
N ILE A 246 16.29 25.49 5.81
CA ILE A 246 14.94 25.36 6.34
C ILE A 246 14.01 25.88 5.25
N ALA A 247 13.22 24.99 4.64
CA ALA A 247 12.04 25.34 3.86
C ALA A 247 10.83 24.60 4.45
#